data_61882efc31cd8f18e84e1991890598b0
#
_entry.id   61882efc31cd8f18e84e1991890598b0
#
_cell.length_a   1.000
_cell.length_b   1.000
_cell.length_c   1.000
_cell.angle_alpha   90.00
_cell.angle_beta   90.00
_cell.angle_gamma   90.00
#
_symmetry.space_group_name_H-M   'P 1'
#
loop_
_entity.id
_entity.type
_entity.pdbx_description
1 polymer ?
#
loop_
_entity_poly.entity_id
_entity_poly.type
_entity_poly.pdbx_seq_one_letter_code
_entity_poly.pdbx_strand_id
1 'polypeptide(L)'
;QGQAGLDALSGHRWAEPLRDAVPRVLRQDLAALIGEARVWTAPLPAGVALTRRLRVEILVLQARPDRGGVWLEARWTLSDATGNTPPRVELTRIDAPAAGTEPDALVAAHRLALWRLAEQLAVALR
;
A
#
# COMPACT_ATOMS: atom_id res chain seq x y z
N GLN A 1 21.67 3.43 -13.14
CA GLN A 1 21.18 2.76 -13.14
C GLN A 1 20.79 2.37 -13.19
N GLY A 2 20.97 2.86 -13.30
CA GLY A 2 20.23 2.05 -13.46
C GLY A 2 19.98 1.81 -13.28
N GLN A 3 19.77 1.79 -13.43
CA GLN A 3 19.21 1.12 -13.31
C GLN A 3 18.92 0.47 -13.24
N ALA A 4 19.36 0.65 -13.35
CA ALA A 4 18.88 -0.25 -13.28
C ALA A 4 18.97 -0.68 -12.90
N GLY A 5 19.08 -0.49 -12.93
CA GLY A 5 18.79 -1.27 -12.46
C GLY A 5 18.79 -1.38 -11.83
N LEU A 6 18.93 -1.43 -11.86
CA LEU A 6 18.65 -1.99 -11.47
C LEU A 6 18.77 -2.67 -11.25
N ASP A 7 19.29 -3.10 -11.34
CA ASP A 7 19.36 -4.03 -11.30
C ASP A 7 19.55 -4.58 -11.09
N ALA A 8 19.85 -4.67 -11.32
CA ALA A 8 19.84 -5.28 -11.18
C ALA A 8 20.21 -5.34 -10.70
N LEU A 9 20.35 -5.29 -10.36
CA LEU A 9 20.35 -5.17 -9.86
C LEU A 9 20.04 -5.08 -9.43
N SER A 10 20.46 -4.98 -9.48
CA SER A 10 19.74 -5.35 -8.71
C SER A 10 18.32 -4.92 -8.38
N GLY A 11 17.38 -5.69 -8.35
CA GLY A 11 16.01 -5.30 -8.15
C GLY A 11 15.69 -4.73 -6.79
N HIS A 12 16.30 -5.18 -5.72
CA HIS A 12 16.03 -4.66 -4.37
C HIS A 12 16.44 -3.20 -4.20
N ARG A 13 17.28 -2.70 -5.05
CA ARG A 13 17.74 -1.31 -5.01
C ARG A 13 16.61 -0.32 -5.25
N TRP A 14 15.75 -0.61 -6.22
CA TRP A 14 14.63 0.28 -6.50
C TRP A 14 13.42 -0.07 -5.61
N ALA A 15 13.36 -1.27 -5.09
CA ALA A 15 12.28 -1.65 -4.18
C ALA A 15 12.35 -0.88 -2.86
N GLU A 16 13.56 -0.54 -2.38
CA GLU A 16 13.70 0.22 -1.14
C GLU A 16 13.09 1.61 -1.23
N PRO A 17 13.37 2.42 -2.28
CA PRO A 17 12.67 3.69 -2.42
C PRO A 17 11.16 3.55 -2.54
N LEU A 18 10.69 2.49 -3.20
CA LEU A 18 9.26 2.24 -3.29
C LEU A 18 8.67 1.94 -1.92
N ARG A 19 9.36 1.15 -1.09
CA ARG A 19 8.91 0.87 0.27
C ARG A 19 8.79 2.12 1.11
N ASP A 20 9.75 3.03 0.97
CA ASP A 20 9.70 4.30 1.69
C ASP A 20 8.50 5.14 1.23
N ALA A 21 8.09 4.98 -0.01
CA ALA A 21 6.96 5.71 -0.57
C ALA A 21 5.61 5.06 -0.27
N VAL A 22 5.58 3.82 0.22
CA VAL A 22 4.34 3.06 0.40
C VAL A 22 3.30 3.82 1.23
N PRO A 23 3.64 4.37 2.41
CA PRO A 23 2.62 5.08 3.18
C PRO A 23 2.01 6.24 2.41
N ARG A 24 2.82 7.00 1.70
CA ARG A 24 2.36 8.14 0.91
C ARG A 24 1.49 7.70 -0.27
N VAL A 25 1.93 6.67 -1.00
CA VAL A 25 1.19 6.17 -2.15
C VAL A 25 -0.16 5.60 -1.71
N LEU A 26 -0.15 4.81 -0.64
CA LEU A 26 -1.38 4.21 -0.12
C LEU A 26 -2.37 5.29 0.32
N ARG A 27 -1.88 6.32 1.02
CA ARG A 27 -2.72 7.44 1.42
C ARG A 27 -3.31 8.15 0.20
N GLN A 28 -2.49 8.42 -0.82
CA GLN A 28 -2.95 9.06 -2.05
C GLN A 28 -4.02 8.22 -2.75
N ASP A 29 -3.81 6.92 -2.81
CA ASP A 29 -4.77 6.00 -3.44
C ASP A 29 -6.08 5.98 -2.66
N LEU A 30 -6.02 5.93 -1.34
CA LEU A 30 -7.23 6.00 -0.52
C LEU A 30 -7.95 7.33 -0.70
N ALA A 31 -7.21 8.42 -0.74
CA ALA A 31 -7.81 9.74 -0.95
C ALA A 31 -8.52 9.83 -2.30
N ALA A 32 -7.94 9.19 -3.34
CA ALA A 32 -8.58 9.13 -4.64
C ALA A 32 -9.87 8.32 -4.62
N LEU A 33 -9.94 7.30 -3.78
CA LEU A 33 -11.09 6.39 -3.72
C LEU A 33 -12.22 6.90 -2.84
N ILE A 34 -11.91 7.53 -1.71
CA ILE A 34 -12.93 7.94 -0.73
C ILE A 34 -13.02 9.44 -0.51
N GLY A 35 -12.12 10.21 -1.09
CA GLY A 35 -12.12 11.67 -0.98
C GLY A 35 -10.94 12.19 -0.20
N GLU A 36 -10.32 13.24 -0.71
CA GLU A 36 -9.12 13.84 -0.14
C GLU A 36 -9.36 14.35 1.28
N ALA A 37 -10.54 14.92 1.53
CA ALA A 37 -10.87 15.50 2.83
C ALA A 37 -11.13 14.45 3.91
N ARG A 38 -11.20 13.19 3.55
CA ARG A 38 -11.52 12.11 4.49
C ARG A 38 -10.30 11.34 4.98
N VAL A 39 -9.13 11.59 4.38
CA VAL A 39 -7.93 10.82 4.67
C VAL A 39 -6.87 11.73 5.27
N TRP A 40 -6.44 11.40 6.48
CA TRP A 40 -5.44 12.16 7.21
C TRP A 40 -4.33 11.22 7.67
N THR A 41 -3.12 11.75 7.73
CA THR A 41 -1.97 11.04 8.29
C THR A 41 -1.53 11.72 9.58
N ALA A 42 -1.04 10.95 10.53
CA ALA A 42 -0.51 11.51 11.76
C ALA A 42 0.79 12.28 11.48
N PRO A 43 1.07 13.36 12.20
CA PRO A 43 0.23 13.97 13.22
C PRO A 43 -0.92 14.76 12.61
N LEU A 44 -2.06 14.79 13.31
CA LEU A 44 -3.25 15.47 12.83
C LEU A 44 -3.17 16.96 13.09
N PRO A 45 -3.69 17.79 12.17
CA PRO A 45 -3.84 19.21 12.45
C PRO A 45 -4.81 19.47 13.62
N ALA A 46 -4.63 20.57 14.29
CA ALA A 46 -5.54 20.97 15.35
C ALA A 46 -6.95 21.12 14.81
N GLY A 47 -7.92 20.64 15.58
CA GLY A 47 -9.33 20.74 15.21
C GLY A 47 -9.85 19.61 14.33
N VAL A 48 -8.98 18.70 13.91
CA VAL A 48 -9.41 17.54 13.13
C VAL A 48 -9.80 16.42 14.08
N ALA A 49 -11.05 15.94 13.96
CA ALA A 49 -11.55 14.82 14.74
C ALA A 49 -11.60 13.59 13.87
N LEU A 50 -11.08 12.47 14.38
CA LEU A 50 -11.15 11.19 13.70
C LEU A 50 -12.39 10.43 14.12
N THR A 51 -13.01 9.74 13.16
CA THR A 51 -14.04 8.75 13.45
C THR A 51 -13.46 7.35 13.47
N ARG A 52 -12.47 7.10 12.64
CA ARG A 52 -11.82 5.78 12.56
C ARG A 52 -10.32 5.93 12.38
N ARG A 53 -9.61 4.93 12.84
CA ARG A 53 -8.16 4.86 12.71
C ARG A 53 -7.80 3.59 11.95
N LEU A 54 -7.02 3.74 10.89
CA LEU A 54 -6.54 2.62 10.10
C LEU A 54 -5.02 2.52 10.26
N ARG A 55 -4.56 1.33 10.64
CA ARG A 55 -3.14 1.03 10.70
C ARG A 55 -2.85 -0.07 9.69
N VAL A 56 -1.87 0.14 8.83
CA VAL A 56 -1.48 -0.82 7.80
C VAL A 56 -0.03 -1.19 7.99
N GLU A 57 0.23 -2.49 7.98
CA GLU A 57 1.58 -3.03 8.09
C GLU A 57 1.82 -3.90 6.86
N ILE A 58 2.81 -3.52 6.06
CA ILE A 58 3.18 -4.29 4.87
C ILE A 58 4.15 -5.39 5.30
N LEU A 59 3.70 -6.62 5.20
CA LEU A 59 4.50 -7.78 5.61
C LEU A 59 5.38 -8.27 4.47
N VAL A 60 4.85 -8.25 3.24
CA VAL A 60 5.57 -8.66 2.05
C VAL A 60 5.19 -7.72 0.91
N LEU A 61 6.18 -7.34 0.12
CA LEU A 61 5.95 -6.61 -1.13
C LEU A 61 7.15 -6.93 -2.02
N GLN A 62 6.97 -7.87 -2.93
CA GLN A 62 8.09 -8.33 -3.74
C GLN A 62 7.63 -8.97 -5.03
N ALA A 63 8.57 -9.03 -5.99
CA ALA A 63 8.35 -9.71 -7.25
C ALA A 63 8.23 -11.22 -7.02
N ARG A 64 7.36 -11.85 -7.80
CA ARG A 64 7.22 -13.30 -7.75
C ARG A 64 8.46 -13.97 -8.34
N PRO A 65 8.80 -15.19 -7.87
CA PRO A 65 9.96 -15.90 -8.42
C PRO A 65 9.85 -16.18 -9.92
N ASP A 66 8.63 -16.39 -10.42
CA ASP A 66 8.38 -16.62 -11.84
C ASP A 66 8.34 -15.31 -12.65
N ARG A 67 8.47 -14.18 -11.96
CA ARG A 67 8.46 -12.84 -12.54
C ARG A 67 7.18 -12.50 -13.29
N GLY A 68 6.12 -13.24 -13.00
CA GLY A 68 4.81 -12.96 -13.59
C GLY A 68 4.07 -11.84 -12.92
N GLY A 69 4.62 -11.25 -11.86
CA GLY A 69 3.98 -10.16 -11.16
C GLY A 69 4.61 -9.88 -9.82
N VAL A 70 3.83 -9.21 -8.99
CA VAL A 70 4.22 -8.80 -7.65
C VAL A 70 3.20 -9.36 -6.66
N TRP A 71 3.69 -9.73 -5.50
CA TRP A 71 2.89 -10.25 -4.41
C TRP A 71 3.04 -9.32 -3.21
N LEU A 72 1.89 -8.97 -2.62
CA LEU A 72 1.82 -8.11 -1.45
C LEU A 72 1.01 -8.83 -0.37
N GLU A 73 1.51 -8.82 0.86
CA GLU A 73 0.74 -9.21 2.03
C GLU A 73 0.76 -8.06 3.03
N ALA A 74 -0.41 -7.73 3.54
CA ALA A 74 -0.56 -6.66 4.51
C ALA A 74 -1.48 -7.09 5.63
N ARG A 75 -1.12 -6.72 6.84
CA ARG A 75 -2.02 -6.81 7.98
C ARG A 75 -2.50 -5.42 8.30
N TRP A 76 -3.82 -5.25 8.39
CA TRP A 76 -4.35 -3.94 8.72
C TRP A 76 -5.36 -4.04 9.84
N THR A 77 -5.41 -2.97 10.61
CA THR A 77 -6.29 -2.85 11.76
C THR A 77 -7.13 -1.61 11.59
N LEU A 78 -8.44 -1.80 11.64
CA LEU A 78 -9.40 -0.70 11.60
C LEU A 78 -10.05 -0.61 12.97
N SER A 79 -9.95 0.55 13.60
CA SER A 79 -10.51 0.77 14.91
C SER A 79 -11.35 2.03 14.93
N ASP A 80 -12.34 2.01 15.81
CA ASP A 80 -13.16 3.18 16.13
C ASP A 80 -12.33 4.11 17.00
N ALA A 81 -12.26 5.39 16.65
CA ALA A 81 -11.50 6.37 17.42
C ALA A 81 -12.04 6.56 18.83
N THR A 82 -13.33 6.22 19.06
CA THR A 82 -13.93 6.31 20.39
C THR A 82 -13.70 5.07 21.23
N GLY A 83 -13.22 3.98 20.64
CA GLY A 83 -13.00 2.72 21.36
C GLY A 83 -14.26 1.94 21.68
N ASN A 84 -15.40 2.30 21.11
CA ASN A 84 -16.70 1.66 21.43
C ASN A 84 -16.85 0.28 20.81
N THR A 85 -16.09 -0.04 19.77
CA THR A 85 -16.16 -1.34 19.11
C THR A 85 -14.77 -1.99 19.10
N PRO A 86 -14.68 -3.32 19.11
CA PRO A 86 -13.39 -3.98 19.01
C PRO A 86 -12.71 -3.67 17.69
N PRO A 87 -11.38 -3.61 17.66
CA PRO A 87 -10.65 -3.43 16.42
C PRO A 87 -10.90 -4.60 15.46
N ARG A 88 -10.98 -4.28 14.18
CA ARG A 88 -11.04 -5.27 13.12
C ARG A 88 -9.63 -5.48 12.58
N VAL A 89 -9.10 -6.69 12.68
CA VAL A 89 -7.77 -7.03 12.18
C VAL A 89 -7.92 -8.00 11.03
N GLU A 90 -7.31 -7.66 9.89
CA GLU A 90 -7.40 -8.47 8.69
C GLU A 90 -6.02 -8.69 8.10
N LEU A 91 -5.83 -9.86 7.50
CA LEU A 91 -4.66 -10.17 6.71
C LEU A 91 -5.11 -10.24 5.25
N THR A 92 -4.49 -9.45 4.40
CA THR A 92 -4.86 -9.36 2.99
C THR A 92 -3.67 -9.74 2.13
N ARG A 93 -3.92 -10.60 1.16
CA ARG A 93 -2.93 -10.95 0.15
C ARG A 93 -3.40 -10.46 -1.21
N ILE A 94 -2.49 -9.85 -1.96
CA ILE A 94 -2.77 -9.30 -3.27
C ILE A 94 -1.69 -9.76 -4.23
N ASP A 95 -2.12 -10.24 -5.38
CA ASP A 95 -1.24 -10.54 -6.50
C ASP A 95 -1.54 -9.56 -7.62
N ALA A 96 -0.52 -8.95 -8.18
CA ALA A 96 -0.65 -8.00 -9.27
C ALA A 96 0.24 -8.46 -10.42
N PRO A 97 -0.32 -8.63 -11.63
CA PRO A 97 0.49 -9.07 -12.76
C PRO A 97 1.44 -7.98 -13.22
N ALA A 98 2.57 -8.41 -13.78
CA ALA A 98 3.50 -7.51 -14.45
C ALA A 98 3.45 -7.79 -15.94
N ALA A 99 3.54 -6.72 -16.74
CA ALA A 99 3.52 -6.84 -18.20
C ALA A 99 4.83 -7.39 -18.76
N GLY A 100 5.85 -7.50 -17.91
CA GLY A 100 7.16 -8.04 -18.29
C GLY A 100 8.07 -8.08 -17.09
N THR A 101 9.34 -8.39 -17.32
CA THR A 101 10.33 -8.52 -16.25
C THR A 101 11.21 -7.28 -16.11
N GLU A 102 10.98 -6.28 -16.95
CA GLU A 102 11.74 -5.04 -16.90
C GLU A 102 11.40 -4.23 -15.65
N PRO A 103 12.32 -3.40 -15.16
CA PRO A 103 12.09 -2.62 -13.95
C PRO A 103 10.81 -1.78 -14.00
N ASP A 104 10.53 -1.13 -15.13
CA ASP A 104 9.31 -0.30 -15.24
C ASP A 104 8.05 -1.13 -15.11
N ALA A 105 8.03 -2.34 -15.69
CA ALA A 105 6.88 -3.23 -15.57
C ALA A 105 6.70 -3.69 -14.13
N LEU A 106 7.78 -3.95 -13.42
CA LEU A 106 7.72 -4.37 -12.02
C LEU A 106 7.28 -3.23 -11.11
N VAL A 107 7.76 -2.01 -11.36
CA VAL A 107 7.31 -0.84 -10.60
C VAL A 107 5.81 -0.63 -10.80
N ALA A 108 5.34 -0.74 -12.04
CA ALA A 108 3.90 -0.62 -12.31
C ALA A 108 3.10 -1.70 -11.58
N ALA A 109 3.63 -2.93 -11.50
CA ALA A 109 2.96 -4.00 -10.78
C ALA A 109 2.92 -3.73 -9.26
N HIS A 110 3.98 -3.16 -8.70
CA HIS A 110 3.98 -2.76 -7.29
C HIS A 110 2.92 -1.69 -7.03
N ARG A 111 2.81 -0.71 -7.91
CA ARG A 111 1.79 0.35 -7.78
C ARG A 111 0.39 -0.23 -7.91
N LEU A 112 0.19 -1.18 -8.81
CA LEU A 112 -1.09 -1.85 -8.96
C LEU A 112 -1.45 -2.64 -7.70
N ALA A 113 -0.49 -3.33 -7.09
CA ALA A 113 -0.72 -4.05 -5.86
C ALA A 113 -1.17 -3.10 -4.74
N LEU A 114 -0.52 -1.96 -4.60
CA LEU A 114 -0.91 -0.95 -3.61
C LEU A 114 -2.28 -0.38 -3.90
N TRP A 115 -2.60 -0.12 -5.16
CA TRP A 115 -3.92 0.35 -5.54
C TRP A 115 -5.01 -0.66 -5.18
N ARG A 116 -4.77 -1.95 -5.46
CA ARG A 116 -5.72 -3.01 -5.10
C ARG A 116 -5.91 -3.13 -3.60
N LEU A 117 -4.82 -2.96 -2.83
CA LEU A 117 -4.94 -2.90 -1.38
C LEU A 117 -5.80 -1.71 -0.96
N ALA A 118 -5.56 -0.54 -1.54
CA ALA A 118 -6.35 0.66 -1.23
C ALA A 118 -7.83 0.44 -1.55
N GLU A 119 -8.15 -0.24 -2.65
CA GLU A 119 -9.54 -0.56 -2.97
C GLU A 119 -10.20 -1.41 -1.89
N GLN A 120 -9.50 -2.41 -1.39
CA GLN A 120 -10.04 -3.24 -0.31
C GLN A 120 -10.21 -2.45 0.98
N LEU A 121 -9.25 -1.60 1.31
CA LEU A 121 -9.35 -0.75 2.48
C LEU A 121 -10.52 0.24 2.34
N ALA A 122 -10.71 0.79 1.16
CA ALA A 122 -11.81 1.72 0.90
C ALA A 122 -13.18 1.05 1.13
N VAL A 123 -13.31 -0.21 0.72
CA VAL A 123 -14.54 -0.98 0.99
C VAL A 123 -14.76 -1.13 2.49
N ALA A 124 -13.71 -1.42 3.24
CA ALA A 124 -13.81 -1.57 4.69
C ALA A 124 -14.15 -0.26 5.40
N LEU A 125 -13.75 0.87 4.80
CA LEU A 125 -13.97 2.19 5.38
C LEU A 125 -15.35 2.79 5.04
N ARG A 126 -16.10 2.16 4.19
CA ARG A 126 -17.45 2.64 3.82
C ARG A 126 -18.47 2.49 4.93
#